data_5fd90b592ac2f3fe751edcc4298ad5f5
#
_entry.id   5fd90b592ac2f3fe751edcc4298ad5f5
#
_cell.length_a   1.000
_cell.length_b   1.000
_cell.length_c   1.000
_cell.angle_alpha   90.00
_cell.angle_beta   90.00
_cell.angle_gamma   90.00
#
_symmetry.space_group_name_H-M   'P 1'
#
loop_
_entity.id
_entity.type
_entity.pdbx_description
1 polymer ?
#
loop_
_entity_poly.entity_id
_entity_poly.type
_entity_poly.pdbx_seq_one_letter_code
_entity_poly.pdbx_strand_id
1 'polypeptide(L)'
;MRFDACCCTTMQSVSVDKAILRLALSNIFCYCQCHPALGSTPTHTIQRRAEPLGFFAFWGQKNEADMPTAILIDGAFFIKRFRAIEPHNAHDARRAAECAHRWACAHLTPRAPRRNGGGNEEHAARQQVRRQRSELYRIFFYDCPPLDKKMHNPISKQAIDFGKSTEAAFRLALHQHLRGMRKVALRLGHLSAFTQWAIKPDKVGLLLAGKMQMADLTPEDVMVDVRQKGVDMRIGLDVSSLAFKKQVDQIVLIAGDADFVPAAKQARREGIDFILDPMWQRIPPNLHEHIDGLRSTCPQQRRGAGQNGRQAAARPA
;
A
#
# COMPACT_ATOMS: atom_id res chain seq x y z
N MET A 1 23.68 -16.56 -57.91
CA MET A 1 24.95 -15.80 -58.04
C MET A 1 24.98 -14.79 -56.90
N ARG A 2 25.93 -15.03 -56.01
CA ARG A 2 26.80 -14.08 -55.28
C ARG A 2 26.10 -12.81 -54.72
N PHE A 3 25.95 -12.67 -53.38
CA PHE A 3 26.95 -12.23 -52.38
C PHE A 3 27.37 -10.76 -52.59
N ASP A 4 27.13 -9.92 -51.58
CA ASP A 4 28.02 -9.34 -50.58
C ASP A 4 27.30 -8.19 -49.92
N ALA A 5 27.17 -8.16 -48.64
CA ALA A 5 28.10 -7.75 -47.59
C ALA A 5 27.93 -6.29 -47.13
N CYS A 6 27.82 -6.15 -45.83
CA CYS A 6 28.36 -5.09 -44.97
C CYS A 6 27.73 -3.69 -45.01
N CYS A 7 27.09 -3.31 -43.92
CA CYS A 7 27.36 -1.99 -43.35
C CYS A 7 27.17 -2.04 -41.79
N CYS A 8 28.30 -2.08 -41.13
CA CYS A 8 28.51 -1.73 -39.75
C CYS A 8 28.31 -0.23 -39.60
N THR A 9 27.46 0.22 -38.69
CA THR A 9 27.49 1.63 -38.25
C THR A 9 27.27 1.74 -36.73
N THR A 10 28.37 1.97 -36.05
CA THR A 10 28.62 2.81 -34.86
C THR A 10 27.64 2.71 -33.69
N MET A 11 28.03 1.92 -32.71
CA MET A 11 27.68 2.12 -31.30
C MET A 11 28.52 3.27 -30.73
N GLN A 12 27.87 4.36 -30.38
CA GLN A 12 28.46 5.37 -29.50
C GLN A 12 28.45 4.85 -28.06
N SER A 13 29.65 4.71 -27.51
CA SER A 13 29.95 4.35 -26.13
C SER A 13 29.49 5.44 -25.18
N VAL A 14 28.52 5.13 -24.33
CA VAL A 14 28.24 5.92 -23.13
C VAL A 14 29.18 5.46 -22.04
N SER A 15 30.10 6.32 -21.67
CA SER A 15 31.02 6.16 -20.54
C SER A 15 30.24 6.15 -19.23
N VAL A 16 30.12 4.98 -18.60
CA VAL A 16 29.61 4.85 -17.24
C VAL A 16 30.80 4.82 -16.30
N ASP A 17 30.80 5.77 -15.38
CA ASP A 17 31.84 6.02 -14.40
C ASP A 17 32.13 4.78 -13.53
N LYS A 18 33.37 4.28 -13.58
CA LYS A 18 33.86 3.10 -12.87
C LYS A 18 33.92 3.25 -11.34
N ALA A 19 33.57 4.41 -10.82
CA ALA A 19 33.57 4.69 -9.37
C ALA A 19 32.32 4.13 -8.65
N ILE A 20 31.19 3.96 -9.33
CA ILE A 20 29.93 3.48 -8.70
C ILE A 20 29.89 1.95 -8.62
N LEU A 21 30.66 1.24 -9.43
CA LEU A 21 30.67 -0.24 -9.44
C LEU A 21 31.58 -0.86 -8.36
N ARG A 22 32.43 -0.08 -7.69
CA ARG A 22 33.35 -0.59 -6.65
C ARG A 22 32.76 -0.62 -5.23
N LEU A 23 31.63 0.03 -4.99
CA LEU A 23 30.99 0.02 -3.65
C LEU A 23 29.93 -1.07 -3.48
N ALA A 24 29.55 -1.76 -4.55
CA ALA A 24 28.52 -2.81 -4.50
C ALA A 24 29.07 -4.25 -4.42
N LEU A 25 30.40 -4.46 -4.53
CA LEU A 25 31.01 -5.80 -4.61
C LEU A 25 31.88 -6.18 -3.42
N SER A 26 31.91 -5.40 -2.35
CA SER A 26 32.77 -5.68 -1.18
C SER A 26 32.16 -6.59 -0.11
N ASN A 27 30.97 -7.12 -0.28
CA ASN A 27 30.31 -7.95 0.75
C ASN A 27 29.84 -9.34 0.27
N ILE A 28 30.34 -9.85 -0.84
CA ILE A 28 30.10 -11.23 -1.25
C ILE A 28 31.43 -11.83 -1.67
N PHE A 29 31.90 -12.78 -0.92
CA PHE A 29 32.95 -13.76 -1.11
C PHE A 29 33.99 -13.76 0.01
N CYS A 30 33.74 -14.57 1.00
CA CYS A 30 34.80 -15.30 1.71
C CYS A 30 34.25 -16.66 2.18
N TYR A 31 34.05 -17.56 1.23
CA TYR A 31 33.98 -19.00 1.45
C TYR A 31 34.90 -19.63 0.41
N CYS A 32 36.13 -19.84 0.75
CA CYS A 32 37.03 -20.64 -0.06
C CYS A 32 37.63 -21.74 0.80
N GLN A 33 37.40 -22.95 0.36
CA GLN A 33 37.93 -24.21 0.81
C GLN A 33 39.45 -24.18 0.94
N CYS A 34 39.97 -24.70 2.04
CA CYS A 34 41.36 -25.22 2.10
C CYS A 34 41.28 -26.69 2.45
N HIS A 35 41.65 -27.56 1.51
CA HIS A 35 42.02 -28.95 1.73
C HIS A 35 43.48 -29.03 2.19
N PRO A 36 43.85 -30.03 3.02
CA PRO A 36 45.13 -30.07 3.70
C PRO A 36 46.18 -30.84 2.91
N ALA A 37 47.43 -30.40 3.03
CA ALA A 37 48.61 -31.21 2.70
C ALA A 37 49.43 -31.45 3.96
N LEU A 38 49.84 -32.69 4.10
CA LEU A 38 50.60 -33.36 5.16
C LEU A 38 51.96 -32.72 5.49
N GLY A 39 52.35 -32.75 6.74
CA GLY A 39 53.76 -32.69 7.12
C GLY A 39 54.09 -32.21 8.54
N SER A 40 54.32 -33.19 9.45
CA SER A 40 55.26 -33.16 10.62
C SER A 40 55.10 -32.12 11.74
N THR A 41 54.91 -32.66 12.95
CA THR A 41 55.02 -32.09 14.31
C THR A 41 56.35 -31.37 14.61
N PRO A 42 56.45 -30.46 15.61
CA PRO A 42 56.34 -30.85 17.02
C PRO A 42 55.61 -29.85 17.96
N THR A 43 55.12 -30.44 19.03
CA THR A 43 54.66 -29.97 20.33
C THR A 43 55.22 -28.61 20.82
N HIS A 44 54.32 -27.66 21.06
CA HIS A 44 54.42 -26.73 22.18
C HIS A 44 52.97 -26.34 22.63
N THR A 45 52.63 -26.81 23.83
CA THR A 45 51.41 -26.53 24.55
C THR A 45 51.43 -25.09 25.02
N ILE A 46 50.65 -24.21 24.37
CA ILE A 46 50.24 -22.92 24.92
C ILE A 46 48.74 -22.95 25.08
N GLN A 47 48.33 -23.26 26.32
CA GLN A 47 46.98 -23.03 26.77
C GLN A 47 46.73 -21.50 26.79
N ARG A 48 46.15 -20.96 25.73
CA ARG A 48 45.43 -19.70 25.80
C ARG A 48 43.95 -20.01 25.94
N ARG A 49 43.42 -19.72 27.13
CA ARG A 49 41.98 -19.59 27.34
C ARG A 49 41.46 -18.62 26.30
N ALA A 50 40.76 -19.14 25.31
CA ALA A 50 39.89 -18.33 24.45
C ALA A 50 38.68 -17.96 25.28
N GLU A 51 38.64 -16.77 25.81
CA GLU A 51 37.38 -16.16 26.24
C GLU A 51 36.57 -15.90 24.96
N PRO A 52 35.32 -16.35 24.84
CA PRO A 52 34.49 -15.96 23.73
C PRO A 52 34.17 -14.47 23.90
N LEU A 53 34.81 -13.65 23.05
CA LEU A 53 34.42 -12.26 22.89
C LEU A 53 32.91 -12.21 22.63
N GLY A 54 32.20 -11.73 23.65
CA GLY A 54 30.76 -11.54 23.64
C GLY A 54 30.31 -10.48 22.61
N PHE A 55 30.23 -10.88 21.34
CA PHE A 55 29.71 -10.05 20.27
C PHE A 55 28.23 -10.32 19.98
N PHE A 56 27.56 -11.12 20.83
CA PHE A 56 26.14 -11.51 20.65
C PHE A 56 25.18 -11.00 21.73
N ALA A 57 25.53 -9.97 22.47
CA ALA A 57 24.70 -9.49 23.58
C ALA A 57 24.25 -8.03 23.44
N PHE A 58 23.86 -7.58 22.23
CA PHE A 58 23.21 -6.26 22.08
C PHE A 58 21.90 -6.31 21.30
N TRP A 59 21.25 -7.46 21.27
CA TRP A 59 19.82 -7.51 20.97
C TRP A 59 19.09 -7.40 22.32
N GLY A 60 18.87 -6.16 22.74
CA GLY A 60 18.02 -5.89 23.87
C GLY A 60 16.71 -6.67 23.71
N GLN A 61 16.36 -7.45 24.73
CA GLN A 61 15.04 -8.07 24.84
C GLN A 61 14.02 -6.96 24.62
N LYS A 62 13.43 -6.89 23.43
CA LYS A 62 12.23 -6.09 23.22
C LYS A 62 11.18 -6.65 24.16
N ASN A 63 10.78 -5.85 25.13
CA ASN A 63 9.63 -6.21 25.95
C ASN A 63 8.47 -6.49 25.02
N GLU A 64 7.75 -7.59 25.20
CA GLU A 64 6.53 -7.96 24.47
C GLU A 64 5.46 -6.87 24.44
N ALA A 65 5.63 -5.81 25.23
CA ALA A 65 4.73 -4.66 25.33
C ALA A 65 4.90 -3.59 24.22
N ASP A 66 5.99 -3.62 23.45
CA ASP A 66 6.36 -2.57 22.49
C ASP A 66 6.49 -3.12 21.06
N MET A 67 5.38 -3.62 20.53
CA MET A 67 5.30 -4.03 19.13
C MET A 67 4.94 -2.83 18.24
N PRO A 68 5.92 -2.22 17.55
CA PRO A 68 5.63 -1.07 16.70
C PRO A 68 4.82 -1.50 15.48
N THR A 69 3.72 -0.77 15.23
CA THR A 69 2.81 -1.02 14.10
C THR A 69 2.99 0.05 13.03
N ALA A 70 3.21 -0.34 11.79
CA ALA A 70 3.10 0.52 10.62
C ALA A 70 1.70 0.40 10.02
N ILE A 71 1.14 1.53 9.59
CA ILE A 71 -0.17 1.57 8.96
C ILE A 71 -0.02 2.18 7.58
N LEU A 72 -0.41 1.42 6.56
CA LEU A 72 -0.31 1.80 5.15
C LEU A 72 -1.72 2.01 4.60
N ILE A 73 -1.98 3.14 3.98
CA ILE A 73 -3.29 3.52 3.48
C ILE A 73 -3.22 3.76 1.98
N ASP A 74 -3.92 2.94 1.20
CA ASP A 74 -4.20 3.25 -0.20
C ASP A 74 -5.17 4.45 -0.25
N GLY A 75 -4.69 5.60 -0.71
CA GLY A 75 -5.44 6.85 -0.72
C GLY A 75 -6.62 6.83 -1.66
N ALA A 76 -6.50 6.21 -2.83
CA ALA A 76 -7.60 6.10 -3.79
C ALA A 76 -8.75 5.26 -3.21
N PHE A 77 -8.41 4.11 -2.64
CA PHE A 77 -9.38 3.25 -1.94
C PHE A 77 -10.00 3.98 -0.75
N PHE A 78 -9.16 4.61 0.10
CA PHE A 78 -9.62 5.33 1.28
C PHE A 78 -10.60 6.46 0.91
N ILE A 79 -10.26 7.33 -0.06
CA ILE A 79 -11.11 8.45 -0.47
C ILE A 79 -12.46 7.94 -0.99
N LYS A 80 -12.46 6.89 -1.80
CA LYS A 80 -13.69 6.25 -2.29
C LYS A 80 -14.56 5.75 -1.14
N ARG A 81 -13.96 5.09 -0.15
CA ARG A 81 -14.67 4.58 1.03
C ARG A 81 -15.13 5.68 1.98
N PHE A 82 -14.28 6.69 2.22
CA PHE A 82 -14.62 7.85 3.03
C PHE A 82 -15.87 8.56 2.51
N ARG A 83 -15.92 8.84 1.21
CA ARG A 83 -17.09 9.46 0.57
C ARG A 83 -18.37 8.62 0.69
N ALA A 84 -18.24 7.33 0.67
CA ALA A 84 -19.37 6.43 0.88
C ALA A 84 -19.82 6.41 2.36
N ILE A 85 -18.91 6.50 3.33
CA ILE A 85 -19.20 6.45 4.75
C ILE A 85 -19.70 7.80 5.28
N GLU A 86 -19.08 8.90 4.83
CA GLU A 86 -19.43 10.28 5.22
C GLU A 86 -19.86 11.11 3.98
N PRO A 87 -20.99 10.85 3.33
CA PRO A 87 -21.38 11.50 2.07
C PRO A 87 -21.56 13.02 2.22
N HIS A 88 -21.96 13.52 3.38
CA HIS A 88 -22.10 14.95 3.66
C HIS A 88 -20.75 15.67 3.71
N ASN A 89 -19.67 14.94 3.98
CA ASN A 89 -18.28 15.45 4.07
C ASN A 89 -17.43 15.01 2.87
N ALA A 90 -18.05 14.57 1.77
CA ALA A 90 -17.37 13.94 0.62
C ALA A 90 -16.24 14.80 0.01
N HIS A 91 -16.31 16.12 0.17
CA HIS A 91 -15.33 17.08 -0.32
C HIS A 91 -14.64 17.89 0.81
N ASP A 92 -14.84 17.50 2.08
CA ASP A 92 -14.13 18.09 3.21
C ASP A 92 -12.77 17.39 3.41
N ALA A 93 -11.72 18.05 2.91
CA ALA A 93 -10.36 17.53 2.96
C ALA A 93 -9.80 17.41 4.39
N ARG A 94 -10.16 18.35 5.27
CA ARG A 94 -9.74 18.31 6.68
C ARG A 94 -10.38 17.13 7.38
N ARG A 95 -11.68 16.95 7.21
CA ARG A 95 -12.42 15.83 7.77
C ARG A 95 -11.89 14.48 7.26
N ALA A 96 -11.57 14.39 5.96
CA ALA A 96 -10.96 13.19 5.39
C ALA A 96 -9.61 12.86 6.03
N ALA A 97 -8.73 13.85 6.23
CA ALA A 97 -7.45 13.67 6.89
C ALA A 97 -7.60 13.23 8.36
N GLU A 98 -8.53 13.86 9.10
CA GLU A 98 -8.85 13.49 10.49
C GLU A 98 -9.40 12.06 10.59
N CYS A 99 -10.27 11.64 9.66
CA CYS A 99 -10.79 10.28 9.59
C CYS A 99 -9.69 9.28 9.24
N ALA A 100 -8.82 9.57 8.27
CA ALA A 100 -7.69 8.71 7.93
C ALA A 100 -6.81 8.44 9.15
N HIS A 101 -6.42 9.49 9.86
CA HIS A 101 -5.61 9.37 11.07
C HIS A 101 -6.35 8.63 12.21
N ARG A 102 -7.60 8.98 12.48
CA ARG A 102 -8.40 8.40 13.57
C ARG A 102 -8.65 6.90 13.34
N TRP A 103 -9.06 6.51 12.12
CA TRP A 103 -9.34 5.10 11.81
C TRP A 103 -8.04 4.29 11.78
N ALA A 104 -6.96 4.85 11.28
CA ALA A 104 -5.65 4.23 11.38
C ALA A 104 -5.23 4.00 12.85
N CYS A 105 -5.26 5.04 13.69
CA CYS A 105 -4.88 4.91 15.09
C CYS A 105 -5.77 3.97 15.90
N ALA A 106 -7.00 3.70 15.47
CA ALA A 106 -7.89 2.74 16.12
C ALA A 106 -7.37 1.28 16.02
N HIS A 107 -6.51 0.97 15.06
CA HIS A 107 -5.84 -0.33 14.97
C HIS A 107 -4.85 -0.58 16.11
N LEU A 108 -4.26 0.47 16.68
CA LEU A 108 -3.28 0.36 17.76
C LEU A 108 -3.90 -0.12 19.10
N THR A 109 -5.22 -0.10 19.21
CA THR A 109 -5.91 -0.56 20.42
C THR A 109 -6.45 -1.96 20.15
N PRO A 110 -6.12 -2.98 20.95
CA PRO A 110 -6.68 -4.32 20.81
C PRO A 110 -8.21 -4.28 20.82
N ARG A 111 -8.83 -5.25 20.14
CA ARG A 111 -10.29 -5.38 20.11
C ARG A 111 -10.77 -5.78 21.51
N ALA A 112 -11.63 -4.98 22.13
CA ALA A 112 -12.27 -5.38 23.36
C ALA A 112 -13.04 -6.71 23.16
N PRO A 113 -12.97 -7.67 24.08
CA PRO A 113 -13.73 -8.90 24.00
C PRO A 113 -15.23 -8.62 23.85
N ARG A 114 -15.93 -9.48 23.11
CA ARG A 114 -17.39 -9.35 22.97
C ARG A 114 -18.05 -9.50 24.33
N ARG A 115 -19.07 -8.70 24.60
CA ARG A 115 -19.85 -8.73 25.84
C ARG A 115 -20.57 -10.08 25.99
N ASN A 116 -20.03 -10.98 26.80
CA ASN A 116 -20.68 -12.25 27.15
C ASN A 116 -20.87 -12.42 28.68
N GLY A 117 -20.79 -11.35 29.47
CA GLY A 117 -20.94 -11.46 30.92
C GLY A 117 -20.89 -10.08 31.60
N GLY A 118 -21.64 -9.92 32.65
CA GLY A 118 -21.80 -8.65 33.33
C GLY A 118 -20.73 -8.40 34.38
N GLY A 119 -20.44 -7.15 34.63
CA GLY A 119 -19.89 -6.66 35.90
C GLY A 119 -18.42 -6.25 35.88
N ASN A 120 -17.79 -6.44 37.01
CA ASN A 120 -16.49 -5.87 37.40
C ASN A 120 -15.29 -6.46 36.61
N GLU A 121 -15.39 -7.70 36.11
CA GLU A 121 -14.35 -8.33 35.27
C GLU A 121 -14.18 -7.64 33.93
N GLU A 122 -15.25 -7.08 33.39
CA GLU A 122 -15.23 -6.35 32.13
C GLU A 122 -14.43 -5.03 32.26
N HIS A 123 -14.50 -4.35 33.40
CA HIS A 123 -13.70 -3.15 33.66
C HIS A 123 -12.21 -3.45 33.78
N ALA A 124 -11.82 -4.54 34.43
CA ALA A 124 -10.44 -4.97 34.55
C ALA A 124 -9.88 -5.40 33.19
N ALA A 125 -10.64 -6.18 32.41
CA ALA A 125 -10.26 -6.59 31.05
C ALA A 125 -10.10 -5.38 30.12
N ARG A 126 -10.98 -4.38 30.19
CA ARG A 126 -10.86 -3.13 29.41
C ARG A 126 -9.65 -2.30 29.81
N GLN A 127 -9.28 -2.25 31.07
CA GLN A 127 -8.06 -1.57 31.55
C GLN A 127 -6.80 -2.31 31.05
N GLN A 128 -6.81 -3.64 31.08
CA GLN A 128 -5.70 -4.47 30.61
C GLN A 128 -5.50 -4.31 29.08
N VAL A 129 -6.60 -4.31 28.31
CA VAL A 129 -6.58 -4.03 26.86
C VAL A 129 -6.06 -2.62 26.55
N ARG A 130 -6.35 -1.63 27.39
CA ARG A 130 -5.81 -0.27 27.25
C ARG A 130 -4.30 -0.20 27.49
N ARG A 131 -3.75 -1.07 28.34
CA ARG A 131 -2.30 -1.15 28.63
C ARG A 131 -1.50 -1.84 27.51
N GLN A 132 -2.16 -2.63 26.67
CA GLN A 132 -1.55 -3.36 25.53
C GLN A 132 -1.64 -2.59 24.22
N ARG A 133 -1.61 -1.27 24.25
CA ARG A 133 -1.64 -0.47 23.02
C ARG A 133 -0.32 -0.58 22.30
N SER A 134 -0.35 -1.04 21.03
CA SER A 134 0.82 -1.05 20.15
C SER A 134 1.36 0.36 19.93
N GLU A 135 2.68 0.51 19.86
CA GLU A 135 3.28 1.78 19.48
C GLU A 135 3.08 2.05 17.98
N LEU A 136 2.68 3.28 17.63
CA LEU A 136 2.63 3.68 16.23
C LEU A 136 4.05 3.94 15.71
N TYR A 137 4.52 3.11 14.78
CA TYR A 137 5.70 3.43 14.01
C TYR A 137 5.43 4.65 13.12
N ARG A 138 4.55 4.51 12.12
CA ARG A 138 4.16 5.56 11.18
C ARG A 138 2.89 5.19 10.41
N ILE A 139 2.12 6.20 10.00
CA ILE A 139 1.05 6.08 9.02
C ILE A 139 1.64 6.53 7.68
N PHE A 140 1.56 5.68 6.67
CA PHE A 140 1.92 5.99 5.29
C PHE A 140 0.65 6.15 4.48
N PHE A 141 0.47 7.30 3.87
CA PHE A 141 -0.68 7.58 3.01
C PHE A 141 -0.19 7.67 1.57
N TYR A 142 -0.67 6.78 0.71
CA TYR A 142 -0.25 6.67 -0.68
C TYR A 142 -1.33 7.24 -1.58
N ASP A 143 -0.98 8.22 -2.41
CA ASP A 143 -1.92 8.82 -3.36
C ASP A 143 -1.14 9.35 -4.58
N CYS A 144 -1.85 9.92 -5.53
CA CYS A 144 -1.28 10.68 -6.65
C CYS A 144 -1.66 12.16 -6.54
N PRO A 145 -0.82 13.08 -7.04
CA PRO A 145 -1.25 14.45 -7.23
C PRO A 145 -2.48 14.49 -8.14
N PRO A 146 -3.37 15.48 -8.00
CA PRO A 146 -4.50 15.62 -8.91
C PRO A 146 -4.04 15.93 -10.33
N LEU A 147 -4.91 15.70 -11.31
CA LEU A 147 -4.66 16.09 -12.69
C LEU A 147 -4.58 17.62 -12.79
N ASP A 148 -3.44 18.12 -13.27
CA ASP A 148 -3.20 19.53 -13.50
C ASP A 148 -2.96 19.76 -15.02
N LYS A 149 -4.03 19.63 -15.79
CA LYS A 149 -4.00 19.84 -17.24
C LYS A 149 -5.25 20.58 -17.70
N LYS A 150 -5.08 21.40 -18.73
CA LYS A 150 -6.20 21.97 -19.50
C LYS A 150 -6.45 21.08 -20.71
N MET A 151 -7.67 20.63 -20.89
CA MET A 151 -8.06 19.77 -22.00
C MET A 151 -9.39 20.26 -22.56
N HIS A 152 -9.59 20.10 -23.87
CA HIS A 152 -10.87 20.42 -24.52
C HIS A 152 -11.76 19.18 -24.51
N ASN A 153 -13.00 19.33 -24.08
CA ASN A 153 -14.00 18.28 -24.18
C ASN A 153 -14.23 17.95 -25.68
N PRO A 154 -14.15 16.68 -26.10
CA PRO A 154 -14.21 16.32 -27.51
C PRO A 154 -15.59 16.60 -28.15
N ILE A 155 -16.65 16.68 -27.35
CA ILE A 155 -18.02 16.91 -27.80
C ILE A 155 -18.35 18.42 -27.79
N SER A 156 -18.26 19.07 -26.60
CA SER A 156 -18.60 20.49 -26.47
C SER A 156 -17.52 21.46 -26.98
N LYS A 157 -16.29 20.96 -27.21
CA LYS A 157 -15.10 21.75 -27.56
C LYS A 157 -14.66 22.79 -26.49
N GLN A 158 -15.36 22.82 -25.35
CA GLN A 158 -15.03 23.73 -24.26
C GLN A 158 -13.73 23.31 -23.56
N ALA A 159 -12.90 24.27 -23.19
CA ALA A 159 -11.71 24.04 -22.42
C ALA A 159 -12.07 23.80 -20.94
N ILE A 160 -11.58 22.72 -20.38
CA ILE A 160 -11.74 22.33 -18.97
C ILE A 160 -10.35 22.39 -18.32
N ASP A 161 -10.24 23.18 -17.26
CA ASP A 161 -9.04 23.24 -16.42
C ASP A 161 -9.19 22.29 -15.23
N PHE A 162 -8.60 21.09 -15.33
CA PHE A 162 -8.69 20.08 -14.28
C PHE A 162 -7.95 20.48 -13.00
N GLY A 163 -6.92 21.32 -13.09
CA GLY A 163 -6.20 21.85 -11.93
C GLY A 163 -7.06 22.73 -11.03
N LYS A 164 -8.12 23.33 -11.60
CA LYS A 164 -9.09 24.15 -10.86
C LYS A 164 -10.37 23.39 -10.47
N SER A 165 -10.42 22.09 -10.72
CA SER A 165 -11.57 21.28 -10.36
C SER A 165 -11.72 21.14 -8.83
N THR A 166 -12.96 20.88 -8.38
CA THR A 166 -13.24 20.59 -6.95
C THR A 166 -12.45 19.37 -6.45
N GLU A 167 -12.24 18.37 -7.32
CA GLU A 167 -11.42 17.20 -7.00
C GLU A 167 -9.95 17.57 -6.79
N ALA A 168 -9.39 18.44 -7.64
CA ALA A 168 -8.01 18.91 -7.50
C ALA A 168 -7.83 19.71 -6.21
N ALA A 169 -8.73 20.64 -5.94
CA ALA A 169 -8.71 21.43 -4.71
C ALA A 169 -8.83 20.55 -3.46
N PHE A 170 -9.75 19.57 -3.47
CA PHE A 170 -9.90 18.60 -2.38
C PHE A 170 -8.61 17.81 -2.14
N ARG A 171 -8.01 17.20 -3.18
CA ARG A 171 -6.79 16.38 -3.03
C ARG A 171 -5.60 17.20 -2.56
N LEU A 172 -5.40 18.40 -3.10
CA LEU A 172 -4.31 19.28 -2.66
C LEU A 172 -4.46 19.68 -1.18
N ALA A 173 -5.67 20.04 -0.76
CA ALA A 173 -5.96 20.37 0.64
C ALA A 173 -5.79 19.12 1.55
N LEU A 174 -6.25 17.93 1.13
CA LEU A 174 -6.06 16.68 1.85
C LEU A 174 -4.56 16.39 2.06
N HIS A 175 -3.76 16.49 0.99
CA HIS A 175 -2.31 16.28 1.08
C HIS A 175 -1.65 17.29 2.03
N GLN A 176 -2.10 18.55 2.03
CA GLN A 176 -1.57 19.55 2.93
C GLN A 176 -1.91 19.24 4.40
N HIS A 177 -3.15 18.86 4.71
CA HIS A 177 -3.55 18.45 6.05
C HIS A 177 -2.76 17.22 6.54
N LEU A 178 -2.60 16.20 5.68
CA LEU A 178 -1.84 15.00 6.02
C LEU A 178 -0.36 15.29 6.32
N ARG A 179 0.28 16.21 5.57
CA ARG A 179 1.67 16.63 5.83
C ARG A 179 1.85 17.29 7.20
N GLY A 180 0.82 17.98 7.69
CA GLY A 180 0.85 18.61 9.02
C GLY A 180 0.63 17.67 10.19
N MET A 181 0.25 16.39 9.95
CA MET A 181 -0.05 15.44 11.01
C MET A 181 1.20 14.72 11.51
N ARG A 182 1.31 14.58 12.84
CA ARG A 182 2.41 13.84 13.46
C ARG A 182 2.39 12.35 13.08
N LYS A 183 3.56 11.79 12.79
CA LYS A 183 3.76 10.38 12.39
C LYS A 183 3.02 9.99 11.09
N VAL A 184 2.61 10.95 10.26
CA VAL A 184 2.06 10.72 8.92
C VAL A 184 3.11 11.01 7.87
N ALA A 185 3.28 10.11 6.91
CA ALA A 185 4.13 10.27 5.75
C ALA A 185 3.29 10.15 4.48
N LEU A 186 3.23 11.23 3.70
CA LEU A 186 2.59 11.22 2.40
C LEU A 186 3.55 10.67 1.35
N ARG A 187 3.10 9.65 0.60
CA ARG A 187 3.83 8.96 -0.46
C ARG A 187 3.10 9.16 -1.78
N LEU A 188 3.59 10.07 -2.60
CA LEU A 188 2.93 10.39 -3.87
C LEU A 188 3.50 9.57 -5.02
N GLY A 189 2.63 8.87 -5.74
CA GLY A 189 2.88 8.34 -7.06
C GLY A 189 2.88 9.44 -8.12
N HIS A 190 2.59 9.07 -9.36
CA HIS A 190 2.43 10.02 -10.45
C HIS A 190 1.27 9.60 -11.36
N LEU A 191 0.71 10.54 -12.08
CA LEU A 191 -0.27 10.26 -13.10
C LEU A 191 0.41 9.86 -14.40
N SER A 192 -0.21 8.98 -15.17
CA SER A 192 0.27 8.63 -16.51
C SER A 192 0.41 9.89 -17.37
N ALA A 193 1.50 9.96 -18.12
CA ALA A 193 1.69 11.04 -19.12
C ALA A 193 0.59 11.02 -20.19
N PHE A 194 0.11 9.83 -20.53
CA PHE A 194 -1.02 9.64 -21.45
C PHE A 194 -2.32 9.87 -20.73
N THR A 195 -2.92 11.01 -20.98
CA THR A 195 -4.25 11.39 -20.50
C THR A 195 -5.10 11.59 -21.74
N GLN A 196 -6.14 10.80 -21.89
CA GLN A 196 -7.03 10.84 -23.05
C GLN A 196 -8.49 10.82 -22.62
N TRP A 197 -9.37 11.26 -23.52
CA TRP A 197 -10.79 11.13 -23.34
C TRP A 197 -11.25 9.71 -23.62
N ALA A 198 -12.17 9.22 -22.81
CA ALA A 198 -12.82 7.93 -22.96
C ALA A 198 -14.34 8.11 -22.80
N ILE A 199 -15.11 7.30 -23.50
CA ILE A 199 -16.56 7.21 -23.29
C ILE A 199 -16.78 6.45 -21.98
N LYS A 200 -17.75 6.90 -21.17
CA LYS A 200 -18.08 6.22 -19.91
C LYS A 200 -18.51 4.77 -20.16
N PRO A 201 -18.09 3.80 -19.31
CA PRO A 201 -18.36 2.38 -19.54
C PRO A 201 -19.85 2.02 -19.70
N ASP A 202 -20.76 2.69 -18.99
CA ASP A 202 -22.21 2.52 -19.10
C ASP A 202 -22.74 2.91 -20.49
N LYS A 203 -22.16 3.93 -21.12
CA LYS A 203 -22.52 4.38 -22.47
C LYS A 203 -21.95 3.48 -23.55
N VAL A 204 -20.75 2.93 -23.35
CA VAL A 204 -20.16 1.96 -24.28
C VAL A 204 -21.09 0.76 -24.47
N GLY A 205 -21.69 0.23 -23.40
CA GLY A 205 -22.65 -0.87 -23.50
C GLY A 205 -23.90 -0.52 -24.31
N LEU A 206 -24.42 0.71 -24.21
CA LEU A 206 -25.57 1.16 -24.98
C LEU A 206 -25.24 1.34 -26.47
N LEU A 207 -24.08 1.89 -26.80
CA LEU A 207 -23.56 2.05 -28.15
C LEU A 207 -23.42 0.70 -28.84
N LEU A 208 -22.73 -0.26 -28.19
CA LEU A 208 -22.52 -1.60 -28.73
C LEU A 208 -23.81 -2.39 -28.89
N ALA A 209 -24.82 -2.15 -28.05
CA ALA A 209 -26.14 -2.76 -28.18
C ALA A 209 -27.05 -2.08 -29.22
N GLY A 210 -26.59 -1.03 -29.92
CA GLY A 210 -27.37 -0.25 -30.86
C GLY A 210 -28.51 0.57 -30.24
N LYS A 211 -28.54 0.73 -28.92
CA LYS A 211 -29.57 1.49 -28.19
C LYS A 211 -29.24 2.99 -28.11
N MET A 212 -28.11 3.41 -28.57
CA MET A 212 -27.62 4.78 -28.59
C MET A 212 -26.69 4.94 -29.80
N GLN A 213 -26.72 6.09 -30.44
CA GLN A 213 -25.79 6.43 -31.52
C GLN A 213 -24.69 7.32 -31.05
N MET A 214 -23.57 7.39 -31.80
CA MET A 214 -22.44 8.27 -31.44
C MET A 214 -22.83 9.74 -31.43
N ALA A 215 -23.85 10.14 -32.24
CA ALA A 215 -24.38 11.49 -32.29
C ALA A 215 -25.15 11.89 -31.04
N ASP A 216 -25.67 10.91 -30.28
CA ASP A 216 -26.47 11.14 -29.07
C ASP A 216 -25.58 11.37 -27.82
N LEU A 217 -24.27 11.25 -27.97
CA LEU A 217 -23.35 11.45 -26.84
C LEU A 217 -23.32 12.92 -26.41
N THR A 218 -23.49 13.12 -25.12
CA THR A 218 -23.41 14.42 -24.46
C THR A 218 -22.02 14.67 -23.87
N PRO A 219 -21.63 15.92 -23.55
CA PRO A 219 -20.36 16.24 -22.90
C PRO A 219 -20.12 15.49 -21.58
N GLU A 220 -21.18 15.10 -20.88
CA GLU A 220 -21.14 14.35 -19.63
C GLU A 220 -20.88 12.86 -19.85
N ASP A 221 -21.07 12.32 -21.06
CA ASP A 221 -20.89 10.90 -21.37
C ASP A 221 -19.45 10.52 -21.63
N VAL A 222 -18.57 11.51 -21.68
CA VAL A 222 -17.12 11.32 -21.79
C VAL A 222 -16.43 11.67 -20.48
N MET A 223 -15.34 10.99 -20.22
CA MET A 223 -14.49 11.20 -19.05
C MET A 223 -13.03 11.19 -19.45
N VAL A 224 -12.20 11.82 -18.65
CA VAL A 224 -10.74 11.72 -18.85
C VAL A 224 -10.25 10.44 -18.20
N ASP A 225 -9.61 9.57 -19.00
CA ASP A 225 -8.92 8.38 -18.50
C ASP A 225 -7.60 8.80 -17.83
N VAL A 226 -7.63 8.86 -16.51
CA VAL A 226 -6.48 9.21 -15.68
C VAL A 226 -6.03 7.96 -14.94
N ARG A 227 -4.84 7.48 -15.29
CA ARG A 227 -4.26 6.29 -14.63
C ARG A 227 -3.21 6.71 -13.62
N GLN A 228 -3.39 6.27 -12.39
CA GLN A 228 -2.39 6.39 -11.35
C GLN A 228 -1.29 5.33 -11.56
N LYS A 229 -0.04 5.71 -11.36
CA LYS A 229 1.11 4.82 -11.49
C LYS A 229 2.02 4.90 -10.28
N GLY A 230 2.54 3.75 -9.89
CA GLY A 230 3.57 3.63 -8.86
C GLY A 230 3.05 3.73 -7.43
N VAL A 231 1.74 3.78 -7.18
CA VAL A 231 1.17 3.75 -5.83
C VAL A 231 1.33 2.36 -5.23
N ASP A 232 0.81 1.34 -5.89
CA ASP A 232 0.84 -0.05 -5.42
C ASP A 232 2.27 -0.58 -5.28
N MET A 233 3.13 -0.23 -6.25
CA MET A 233 4.56 -0.57 -6.16
C MET A 233 5.23 0.07 -4.93
N ARG A 234 4.90 1.33 -4.59
CA ARG A 234 5.45 2.00 -3.40
C ARG A 234 4.95 1.34 -2.11
N ILE A 235 3.68 0.94 -2.06
CA ILE A 235 3.14 0.16 -0.93
C ILE A 235 3.93 -1.15 -0.79
N GLY A 236 4.10 -1.90 -1.88
CA GLY A 236 4.86 -3.15 -1.87
C GLY A 236 6.32 -2.99 -1.44
N LEU A 237 7.00 -1.93 -1.92
CA LEU A 237 8.39 -1.62 -1.55
C LEU A 237 8.52 -1.21 -0.08
N ASP A 238 7.59 -0.38 0.43
CA ASP A 238 7.61 0.04 1.83
C ASP A 238 7.30 -1.15 2.75
N VAL A 239 6.33 -2.03 2.40
CA VAL A 239 6.08 -3.29 3.13
C VAL A 239 7.35 -4.14 3.19
N SER A 240 7.98 -4.38 2.04
CA SER A 240 9.21 -5.18 1.97
C SER A 240 10.35 -4.56 2.77
N SER A 241 10.53 -3.24 2.68
CA SER A 241 11.58 -2.52 3.42
C SER A 241 11.37 -2.60 4.93
N LEU A 242 10.13 -2.41 5.40
CA LEU A 242 9.78 -2.49 6.82
C LEU A 242 10.02 -3.91 7.36
N ALA A 243 9.64 -4.92 6.59
CA ALA A 243 9.77 -6.32 6.95
C ALA A 243 11.25 -6.74 7.01
N PHE A 244 12.03 -6.53 5.95
CA PHE A 244 13.45 -6.90 5.91
C PHE A 244 14.29 -6.18 6.97
N LYS A 245 13.99 -4.91 7.23
CA LYS A 245 14.72 -4.13 8.25
C LYS A 245 14.20 -4.41 9.66
N LYS A 246 13.17 -5.22 9.82
CA LYS A 246 12.52 -5.53 11.11
C LYS A 246 12.21 -4.27 11.93
N GLN A 247 11.70 -3.25 11.25
CA GLN A 247 11.38 -1.96 11.87
C GLN A 247 10.03 -1.99 12.58
N VAL A 248 9.19 -2.98 12.26
CA VAL A 248 7.87 -3.18 12.82
C VAL A 248 7.61 -4.67 13.00
N ASP A 249 6.74 -5.02 13.94
CA ASP A 249 6.29 -6.39 14.14
C ASP A 249 4.90 -6.62 13.53
N GLN A 250 4.18 -5.52 13.26
CA GLN A 250 2.86 -5.57 12.64
C GLN A 250 2.73 -4.52 11.53
N ILE A 251 2.09 -4.92 10.44
CA ILE A 251 1.70 -4.04 9.34
C ILE A 251 0.18 -4.11 9.19
N VAL A 252 -0.46 -2.94 9.21
CA VAL A 252 -1.88 -2.79 8.87
C VAL A 252 -1.97 -2.15 7.49
N LEU A 253 -2.62 -2.82 6.55
CA LEU A 253 -2.89 -2.29 5.22
C LEU A 253 -4.38 -1.93 5.09
N ILE A 254 -4.68 -0.66 4.83
CA ILE A 254 -6.04 -0.17 4.53
C ILE A 254 -6.18 -0.13 3.00
N ALA A 255 -6.72 -1.18 2.43
CA ALA A 255 -6.88 -1.38 0.98
C ALA A 255 -7.92 -2.49 0.70
N GLY A 256 -8.26 -2.68 -0.57
CA GLY A 256 -9.22 -3.70 -0.99
C GLY A 256 -8.81 -4.52 -2.21
N ASP A 257 -7.60 -4.30 -2.75
CA ASP A 257 -7.14 -4.89 -4.00
C ASP A 257 -6.30 -6.16 -3.79
N ALA A 258 -6.45 -7.12 -4.70
CA ALA A 258 -5.66 -8.36 -4.74
C ALA A 258 -4.19 -8.14 -5.12
N ASP A 259 -3.85 -7.01 -5.70
CA ASP A 259 -2.49 -6.68 -6.14
C ASP A 259 -1.50 -6.62 -4.97
N PHE A 260 -1.99 -6.54 -3.72
CA PHE A 260 -1.17 -6.56 -2.51
C PHE A 260 -0.83 -7.97 -1.99
N VAL A 261 -1.30 -9.05 -2.63
CA VAL A 261 -0.96 -10.44 -2.25
C VAL A 261 0.55 -10.68 -2.17
N PRO A 262 1.38 -10.24 -3.15
CA PRO A 262 2.83 -10.43 -3.05
C PRO A 262 3.45 -9.72 -1.84
N ALA A 263 2.98 -8.52 -1.52
CA ALA A 263 3.46 -7.76 -0.37
C ALA A 263 3.08 -8.44 0.96
N ALA A 264 1.84 -8.93 1.09
CA ALA A 264 1.37 -9.67 2.25
C ALA A 264 2.19 -10.96 2.45
N LYS A 265 2.41 -11.75 1.38
CA LYS A 265 3.26 -12.95 1.43
C LYS A 265 4.68 -12.63 1.90
N GLN A 266 5.25 -11.54 1.41
CA GLN A 266 6.62 -11.13 1.78
C GLN A 266 6.69 -10.75 3.27
N ALA A 267 5.75 -9.93 3.76
CA ALA A 267 5.71 -9.54 5.16
C ALA A 267 5.62 -10.76 6.09
N ARG A 268 4.73 -11.70 5.79
CA ARG A 268 4.55 -12.92 6.58
C ARG A 268 5.77 -13.84 6.58
N ARG A 269 6.49 -13.95 5.46
CA ARG A 269 7.76 -14.70 5.39
C ARG A 269 8.82 -14.14 6.34
N GLU A 270 8.82 -12.83 6.55
CA GLU A 270 9.73 -12.15 7.48
C GLU A 270 9.22 -12.16 8.95
N GLY A 271 8.08 -12.83 9.21
CA GLY A 271 7.50 -12.95 10.54
C GLY A 271 6.73 -11.70 11.00
N ILE A 272 6.27 -10.86 10.07
CA ILE A 272 5.44 -9.68 10.35
C ILE A 272 3.98 -10.09 10.38
N ASP A 273 3.25 -9.69 11.42
CA ASP A 273 1.79 -9.84 11.51
C ASP A 273 1.12 -8.89 10.52
N PHE A 274 0.42 -9.44 9.53
CA PHE A 274 -0.16 -8.68 8.42
C PHE A 274 -1.69 -8.59 8.54
N ILE A 275 -2.18 -7.41 8.92
CA ILE A 275 -3.60 -7.11 9.12
C ILE A 275 -4.13 -6.33 7.92
N LEU A 276 -5.27 -6.76 7.37
CA LEU A 276 -5.98 -6.02 6.33
C LEU A 276 -7.20 -5.28 6.90
N ASP A 277 -7.36 -4.00 6.56
CA ASP A 277 -8.59 -3.24 6.77
C ASP A 277 -9.27 -2.94 5.42
N PRO A 278 -10.28 -3.71 5.03
CA PRO A 278 -11.02 -3.47 3.80
C PRO A 278 -12.14 -2.45 3.97
N MET A 279 -12.21 -1.73 5.08
CA MET A 279 -13.27 -0.74 5.35
C MET A 279 -14.68 -1.29 5.05
N TRP A 280 -14.95 -2.51 5.52
CA TRP A 280 -16.21 -3.29 5.33
C TRP A 280 -16.50 -3.71 3.88
N GLN A 281 -15.53 -3.63 2.97
CA GLN A 281 -15.69 -4.21 1.63
C GLN A 281 -15.41 -5.72 1.65
N ARG A 282 -15.95 -6.40 0.65
CA ARG A 282 -15.55 -7.79 0.37
C ARG A 282 -14.15 -7.78 -0.21
N ILE A 283 -13.35 -8.72 0.20
CA ILE A 283 -11.99 -8.93 -0.28
C ILE A 283 -11.92 -10.15 -1.18
N PRO A 284 -11.02 -10.16 -2.17
CA PRO A 284 -10.76 -11.32 -2.99
C PRO A 284 -10.29 -12.51 -2.14
N PRO A 285 -10.74 -13.77 -2.43
CA PRO A 285 -10.34 -14.95 -1.66
C PRO A 285 -8.83 -15.14 -1.58
N ASN A 286 -8.11 -14.91 -2.67
CA ASN A 286 -6.66 -15.04 -2.72
C ASN A 286 -5.93 -14.06 -1.77
N LEU A 287 -6.48 -12.86 -1.53
CA LEU A 287 -5.92 -11.94 -0.55
C LEU A 287 -6.21 -12.41 0.88
N HIS A 288 -7.42 -12.97 1.12
CA HIS A 288 -7.82 -13.48 2.42
C HIS A 288 -6.90 -14.61 2.93
N GLU A 289 -6.40 -15.46 2.04
CA GLU A 289 -5.49 -16.57 2.36
C GLU A 289 -4.11 -16.10 2.84
N HIS A 290 -3.74 -14.85 2.52
CA HIS A 290 -2.39 -14.33 2.73
C HIS A 290 -2.31 -13.20 3.75
N ILE A 291 -3.33 -13.04 4.59
CA ILE A 291 -3.36 -12.13 5.72
C ILE A 291 -3.47 -12.91 7.03
N ASP A 292 -2.97 -12.34 8.13
CA ASP A 292 -3.08 -12.93 9.47
C ASP A 292 -4.33 -12.46 10.19
N GLY A 293 -4.86 -11.29 9.83
CA GLY A 293 -6.08 -10.75 10.40
C GLY A 293 -6.86 -9.83 9.49
N LEU A 294 -8.17 -9.75 9.76
CA LEU A 294 -9.10 -8.86 9.06
C LEU A 294 -9.81 -7.98 10.09
N ARG A 295 -9.66 -6.66 9.97
CA ARG A 295 -10.25 -5.74 10.92
C ARG A 295 -10.59 -4.40 10.27
N SER A 296 -11.88 -4.00 10.29
CA SER A 296 -12.31 -2.65 9.90
C SER A 296 -12.55 -1.80 11.13
N THR A 297 -12.00 -0.58 11.12
CA THR A 297 -12.07 0.39 12.23
C THR A 297 -12.99 1.57 11.95
N CYS A 298 -13.33 1.80 10.69
CA CYS A 298 -14.29 2.83 10.29
C CYS A 298 -15.74 2.42 10.66
N PRO A 299 -16.67 3.37 10.77
CA PRO A 299 -18.08 3.07 10.98
C PRO A 299 -18.64 2.17 9.90
N GLN A 300 -19.38 1.14 10.30
CA GLN A 300 -20.08 0.27 9.37
C GLN A 300 -21.32 0.98 8.85
N GLN A 301 -21.44 1.10 7.53
CA GLN A 301 -22.70 1.55 6.93
C GLN A 301 -23.80 0.53 7.22
N ARG A 302 -24.87 0.94 7.88
CA ARG A 302 -26.08 0.12 7.98
C ARG A 302 -26.62 -0.01 6.55
N ARG A 303 -26.61 -1.21 6.01
CA ARG A 303 -27.35 -1.49 4.77
C ARG A 303 -28.81 -1.15 5.06
N GLY A 304 -29.34 -0.14 4.41
CA GLY A 304 -30.76 0.14 4.46
C GLY A 304 -31.53 -1.13 4.07
N ALA A 305 -32.59 -1.44 4.79
CA ALA A 305 -33.40 -2.66 4.66
C ALA A 305 -34.06 -2.87 3.27
N GLY A 306 -33.67 -2.09 2.24
CA GLY A 306 -34.33 -2.04 0.92
C GLY A 306 -33.63 -2.75 -0.24
N GLN A 307 -32.43 -3.36 -0.07
CA GLN A 307 -31.71 -3.93 -1.23
C GLN A 307 -31.61 -5.47 -1.29
N ASN A 308 -32.29 -6.19 -0.42
CA ASN A 308 -32.29 -7.67 -0.45
C ASN A 308 -33.25 -8.29 -1.50
N GLY A 309 -33.93 -7.49 -2.34
CA GLY A 309 -34.98 -7.98 -3.26
C GLY A 309 -34.53 -8.31 -4.69
N ARG A 310 -33.31 -8.04 -5.13
CA ARG A 310 -32.95 -8.15 -6.56
C ARG A 310 -31.88 -9.13 -6.98
N GLN A 311 -31.36 -9.96 -6.09
CA GLN A 311 -30.31 -10.96 -6.46
C GLN A 311 -30.73 -12.44 -6.28
N ALA A 312 -32.02 -12.73 -6.06
CA ALA A 312 -32.50 -14.11 -5.91
C ALA A 312 -33.12 -14.71 -7.21
N ALA A 313 -33.10 -14.01 -8.34
CA ALA A 313 -33.73 -14.46 -9.57
C ALA A 313 -32.76 -14.52 -10.76
N ALA A 314 -31.71 -15.34 -10.66
CA ALA A 314 -30.94 -15.83 -11.81
C ALA A 314 -30.23 -17.15 -11.45
N ARG A 315 -30.98 -18.23 -11.34
CA ARG A 315 -30.47 -19.59 -11.57
C ARG A 315 -30.91 -19.98 -12.98
N PRO A 316 -30.04 -20.26 -13.93
CA PRO A 316 -30.40 -20.99 -15.14
C PRO A 316 -30.54 -22.48 -14.80
N ALA A 317 -31.55 -23.09 -15.43
CA ALA A 317 -31.77 -24.52 -15.47
C ALA A 317 -30.65 -25.23 -16.27
#